data_6c023a6faeb0d5fa9b5e3234a904fa90
#
_entry.id   6c023a6faeb0d5fa9b5e3234a904fa90
#
_cell.length_a   1.000
_cell.length_b   1.000
_cell.length_c   1.000
_cell.angle_alpha   90.00
_cell.angle_beta   90.00
_cell.angle_gamma   90.00
#
_symmetry.space_group_name_H-M   'P 1'
#
loop_
_entity.id
_entity.type
_entity.pdbx_description
1 polymer ?
#
loop_
_entity_poly.entity_id
_entity_poly.type
_entity_poly.pdbx_seq_one_letter_code
_entity_poly.pdbx_strand_id
1 'polypeptide(L)'
;DGRTLPNGLRVRRVRVPVGVVGMIYEARPNVTVDVAALTLKSGNAVVLRGGSAAERTNATIVGVLRGALESAGLPADLVTTIDTAGRQGATELMRARGLIDVLVPRGGAGLIRAVVEQSSVPVIETGSGNCHIYVDASADLESAVPLIVNAKTQRVGVCNAAETLLVHRDIADRLLPAVAAALWDRDVVLHADEAAEAA
;
A
#
# COMPACT_ATOMS: atom_id res chain seq x y z
N ASP A 1 9.81 25.46 -7.45
CA ASP A 1 8.97 26.60 -7.81
C ASP A 1 9.16 27.73 -6.79
N GLY A 2 9.25 28.96 -7.28
CA GLY A 2 9.37 30.14 -6.45
C GLY A 2 8.56 31.30 -7.01
N ARG A 3 8.16 32.21 -6.14
CA ARG A 3 7.47 33.48 -6.51
C ARG A 3 7.95 34.62 -5.65
N THR A 4 7.94 35.80 -6.22
CA THR A 4 8.15 37.07 -5.47
C THR A 4 6.78 37.69 -5.20
N LEU A 5 6.49 37.98 -3.96
CA LEU A 5 5.26 38.67 -3.55
C LEU A 5 5.35 40.17 -3.82
N PRO A 6 4.22 40.92 -3.87
CA PRO A 6 4.22 42.35 -4.14
C PRO A 6 5.05 43.19 -3.14
N ASN A 7 5.22 42.69 -1.93
CA ASN A 7 6.07 43.32 -0.87
C ASN A 7 7.57 43.01 -0.99
N GLY A 8 7.99 42.31 -2.09
CA GLY A 8 9.39 41.94 -2.33
C GLY A 8 9.82 40.65 -1.67
N LEU A 9 8.98 39.96 -0.89
CA LEU A 9 9.30 38.69 -0.25
C LEU A 9 9.43 37.57 -1.33
N ARG A 10 10.57 36.90 -1.33
CA ARG A 10 10.81 35.73 -2.21
C ARG A 10 10.45 34.44 -1.50
N VAL A 11 9.42 33.74 -1.99
CA VAL A 11 8.98 32.45 -1.47
C VAL A 11 9.45 31.36 -2.41
N ARG A 12 10.11 30.33 -1.87
CA ARG A 12 10.57 29.15 -2.64
C ARG A 12 10.07 27.87 -1.97
N ARG A 13 9.52 26.98 -2.78
CA ARG A 13 9.19 25.60 -2.35
C ARG A 13 10.41 24.73 -2.59
N VAL A 14 11.00 24.22 -1.53
CA VAL A 14 12.14 23.30 -1.58
C VAL A 14 11.76 21.95 -0.95
N ARG A 15 12.38 20.87 -1.44
CA ARG A 15 12.26 19.55 -0.82
C ARG A 15 13.37 19.42 0.22
N VAL A 16 13.01 18.89 1.37
CA VAL A 16 13.92 18.58 2.48
C VAL A 16 13.64 17.18 2.99
N PRO A 17 14.63 16.47 3.58
CA PRO A 17 14.36 15.23 4.30
C PRO A 17 13.36 15.44 5.42
N VAL A 18 12.56 14.41 5.70
CA VAL A 18 11.63 14.41 6.83
C VAL A 18 12.36 14.15 8.14
N GLY A 19 13.39 13.27 8.09
CA GLY A 19 14.17 12.85 9.23
C GLY A 19 14.17 11.34 9.39
N VAL A 20 13.57 10.81 10.44
CA VAL A 20 13.46 9.38 10.71
C VAL A 20 12.04 8.89 10.42
N VAL A 21 11.93 7.97 9.48
CA VAL A 21 10.65 7.34 9.08
C VAL A 21 10.48 6.03 9.84
N GLY A 22 9.39 5.90 10.59
CA GLY A 22 8.95 4.62 11.13
C GLY A 22 8.06 3.89 10.14
N MET A 23 8.29 2.61 9.91
CA MET A 23 7.45 1.78 9.05
C MET A 23 6.93 0.56 9.79
N ILE A 24 5.60 0.44 9.91
CA ILE A 24 4.94 -0.76 10.45
C ILE A 24 4.24 -1.49 9.30
N TYR A 25 4.64 -2.73 9.03
CA TYR A 25 4.13 -3.46 7.88
C TYR A 25 3.90 -4.96 8.18
N GLU A 26 2.99 -5.56 7.44
CA GLU A 26 2.72 -6.99 7.51
C GLU A 26 3.80 -7.82 6.79
N ALA A 27 3.66 -9.14 6.74
CA ALA A 27 4.61 -10.09 6.18
C ALA A 27 4.82 -9.93 4.66
N ARG A 28 5.51 -8.87 4.27
CA ARG A 28 5.88 -8.54 2.87
C ARG A 28 7.34 -8.12 2.82
N PRO A 29 8.30 -9.07 2.72
CA PRO A 29 9.73 -8.77 2.80
C PRO A 29 10.25 -7.75 1.78
N ASN A 30 9.62 -7.66 0.60
CA ASN A 30 9.95 -6.65 -0.40
C ASN A 30 9.77 -5.20 0.12
N VAL A 31 8.81 -4.98 1.04
CA VAL A 31 8.59 -3.66 1.65
C VAL A 31 9.83 -3.18 2.40
N THR A 32 10.59 -4.09 3.02
CA THR A 32 11.86 -3.78 3.70
C THR A 32 12.84 -3.08 2.75
N VAL A 33 13.00 -3.62 1.54
CA VAL A 33 13.90 -3.06 0.52
C VAL A 33 13.35 -1.77 -0.07
N ASP A 34 12.06 -1.78 -0.43
CA ASP A 34 11.40 -0.62 -1.07
C ASP A 34 11.48 0.62 -0.18
N VAL A 35 11.15 0.46 1.10
CA VAL A 35 11.15 1.58 2.05
C VAL A 35 12.58 2.05 2.35
N ALA A 36 13.52 1.12 2.57
CA ALA A 36 14.91 1.49 2.78
C ALA A 36 15.47 2.28 1.58
N ALA A 37 15.21 1.83 0.35
CA ALA A 37 15.66 2.52 -0.85
C ALA A 37 15.04 3.93 -0.98
N LEU A 38 13.74 4.05 -0.74
CA LEU A 38 13.02 5.33 -0.84
C LEU A 38 13.47 6.32 0.24
N THR A 39 13.65 5.87 1.48
CA THR A 39 14.07 6.73 2.59
C THR A 39 15.50 7.19 2.40
N LEU A 40 16.43 6.30 2.10
CA LEU A 40 17.83 6.64 1.82
C LEU A 40 17.96 7.60 0.64
N LYS A 41 17.27 7.33 -0.48
CA LYS A 41 17.30 8.20 -1.66
C LYS A 41 16.75 9.60 -1.40
N SER A 42 15.84 9.74 -0.44
CA SER A 42 15.26 11.03 -0.04
C SER A 42 15.97 11.67 1.17
N GLY A 43 17.09 11.09 1.62
CA GLY A 43 17.92 11.63 2.70
C GLY A 43 17.39 11.37 4.11
N ASN A 44 16.57 10.34 4.29
CA ASN A 44 15.97 9.97 5.56
C ASN A 44 16.59 8.67 6.11
N ALA A 45 16.53 8.48 7.43
CA ALA A 45 16.73 7.19 8.06
C ALA A 45 15.38 6.44 8.20
N VAL A 46 15.44 5.14 8.42
CA VAL A 46 14.25 4.32 8.63
C VAL A 46 14.38 3.34 9.78
N VAL A 47 13.30 3.23 10.56
CA VAL A 47 13.11 2.20 11.59
C VAL A 47 11.97 1.29 11.13
N LEU A 48 12.30 0.02 10.91
CA LEU A 48 11.43 -0.99 10.35
C LEU A 48 10.81 -1.85 11.45
N ARG A 49 9.51 -2.14 11.31
CA ARG A 49 8.80 -3.14 12.11
C ARG A 49 7.92 -3.99 11.19
N GLY A 50 8.42 -5.13 10.78
CA GLY A 50 7.72 -6.09 9.92
C GLY A 50 6.88 -7.10 10.70
N GLY A 51 6.03 -7.83 9.99
CA GLY A 51 5.23 -8.92 10.56
C GLY A 51 6.10 -10.13 10.96
N SER A 52 5.73 -10.80 12.06
CA SER A 52 6.48 -11.93 12.63
C SER A 52 6.67 -13.11 11.65
N ALA A 53 5.74 -13.31 10.72
CA ALA A 53 5.85 -14.37 9.71
C ALA A 53 7.04 -14.19 8.74
N ALA A 54 7.57 -12.97 8.60
CA ALA A 54 8.71 -12.66 7.75
C ALA A 54 9.96 -12.22 8.54
N GLU A 55 9.97 -12.32 9.86
CA GLU A 55 11.01 -11.77 10.75
C GLU A 55 12.43 -12.19 10.34
N ARG A 56 12.67 -13.48 10.08
CA ARG A 56 13.99 -13.98 9.67
C ARG A 56 14.42 -13.42 8.32
N THR A 57 13.51 -13.34 7.37
CA THR A 57 13.78 -12.78 6.04
C THR A 57 14.09 -11.28 6.16
N ASN A 58 13.29 -10.54 6.92
CA ASN A 58 13.52 -9.12 7.15
C ASN A 58 14.87 -8.87 7.82
N ALA A 59 15.22 -9.64 8.84
CA ALA A 59 16.51 -9.53 9.52
C ALA A 59 17.70 -9.74 8.57
N THR A 60 17.60 -10.74 7.69
CA THR A 60 18.62 -11.00 6.67
C THR A 60 18.74 -9.84 5.69
N ILE A 61 17.61 -9.33 5.18
CA ILE A 61 17.59 -8.19 4.25
C ILE A 61 18.22 -6.96 4.91
N VAL A 62 17.80 -6.63 6.14
CA VAL A 62 18.35 -5.49 6.89
C VAL A 62 19.86 -5.66 7.10
N GLY A 63 20.33 -6.87 7.43
CA GLY A 63 21.76 -7.15 7.55
C GLY A 63 22.54 -6.86 6.27
N VAL A 64 22.01 -7.28 5.11
CA VAL A 64 22.63 -7.00 3.80
C VAL A 64 22.63 -5.48 3.51
N LEU A 65 21.53 -4.79 3.77
CA LEU A 65 21.42 -3.34 3.56
C LEU A 65 22.42 -2.57 4.44
N ARG A 66 22.53 -2.93 5.71
CA ARG A 66 23.50 -2.32 6.65
C ARG A 66 24.93 -2.53 6.21
N GLY A 67 25.30 -3.75 5.79
CA GLY A 67 26.64 -4.03 5.24
C GLY A 67 26.94 -3.25 3.95
N ALA A 68 25.94 -3.07 3.09
CA ALA A 68 26.09 -2.24 1.89
C ALA A 68 26.30 -0.76 2.23
N LEU A 69 25.58 -0.23 3.24
CA LEU A 69 25.77 1.14 3.72
C LEU A 69 27.20 1.35 4.27
N GLU A 70 27.68 0.45 5.11
CA GLU A 70 29.05 0.50 5.64
C GLU A 70 30.08 0.46 4.52
N SER A 71 29.89 -0.41 3.52
CA SER A 71 30.78 -0.50 2.34
C SER A 71 30.78 0.78 1.49
N ALA A 72 29.67 1.55 1.55
CA ALA A 72 29.56 2.84 0.89
C ALA A 72 30.03 4.02 1.77
N GLY A 73 30.57 3.77 2.97
CA GLY A 73 30.99 4.80 3.91
C GLY A 73 29.85 5.53 4.61
N LEU A 74 28.66 4.92 4.63
CA LEU A 74 27.48 5.47 5.28
C LEU A 74 27.20 4.76 6.62
N PRO A 75 26.58 5.44 7.60
CA PRO A 75 26.20 4.80 8.84
C PRO A 75 25.20 3.65 8.63
N ALA A 76 25.48 2.47 9.16
CA ALA A 76 24.59 1.32 9.08
C ALA A 76 23.21 1.61 9.73
N ASP A 77 23.17 2.48 10.74
CA ASP A 77 21.96 2.83 11.49
C ASP A 77 20.95 3.67 10.70
N LEU A 78 21.27 4.07 9.47
CA LEU A 78 20.29 4.64 8.56
C LEU A 78 19.15 3.66 8.23
N VAL A 79 19.40 2.35 8.37
CA VAL A 79 18.39 1.30 8.26
C VAL A 79 18.45 0.40 9.49
N THR A 80 17.41 0.43 10.30
CA THR A 80 17.29 -0.39 11.51
C THR A 80 15.98 -1.15 11.54
N THR A 81 15.92 -2.24 12.31
CA THR A 81 14.69 -3.00 12.57
C THR A 81 14.52 -3.25 14.06
N ILE A 82 13.25 -3.26 14.47
CA ILE A 82 12.83 -3.61 15.83
C ILE A 82 11.92 -4.86 15.85
N ASP A 83 12.01 -5.71 14.83
CA ASP A 83 11.16 -6.90 14.67
C ASP A 83 11.23 -7.82 15.90
N THR A 84 12.41 -7.94 16.52
CA THR A 84 12.63 -8.75 17.74
C THR A 84 11.85 -8.27 18.96
N ALA A 85 11.38 -7.02 18.99
CA ALA A 85 10.55 -6.48 20.05
C ALA A 85 9.05 -6.86 19.92
N GLY A 86 8.69 -7.61 18.89
CA GLY A 86 7.35 -8.13 18.69
C GLY A 86 6.26 -7.05 18.61
N ARG A 87 5.08 -7.33 19.17
CA ARG A 87 3.95 -6.38 19.18
C ARG A 87 4.21 -5.16 20.05
N GLN A 88 4.95 -5.33 21.15
CA GLN A 88 5.31 -4.23 22.03
C GLN A 88 6.14 -3.19 21.28
N GLY A 89 7.13 -3.63 20.47
CA GLY A 89 7.93 -2.73 19.65
C GLY A 89 7.09 -1.88 18.68
N ALA A 90 6.02 -2.44 18.10
CA ALA A 90 5.10 -1.66 17.28
C ALA A 90 4.39 -0.56 18.10
N THR A 91 3.95 -0.87 19.31
CA THR A 91 3.30 0.10 20.23
C THR A 91 4.27 1.19 20.65
N GLU A 92 5.51 0.83 20.95
CA GLU A 92 6.55 1.78 21.32
C GLU A 92 6.92 2.70 20.15
N LEU A 93 7.02 2.13 18.93
CA LEU A 93 7.27 2.91 17.71
C LEU A 93 6.17 3.94 17.46
N MET A 94 4.89 3.56 17.67
CA MET A 94 3.75 4.48 17.55
C MET A 94 3.82 5.64 18.56
N ARG A 95 4.52 5.46 19.66
CA ARG A 95 4.66 6.44 20.74
C ARG A 95 6.03 7.14 20.79
N ALA A 96 6.90 6.82 19.86
CA ALA A 96 8.28 7.31 19.80
C ALA A 96 8.39 8.77 19.28
N ARG A 97 7.53 9.66 19.80
CA ARG A 97 7.53 11.09 19.46
C ARG A 97 8.85 11.74 19.83
N GLY A 98 9.44 12.48 18.91
CA GLY A 98 10.77 13.08 19.08
C GLY A 98 11.95 12.18 18.70
N LEU A 99 11.68 10.88 18.43
CA LEU A 99 12.65 9.95 17.86
C LEU A 99 12.27 9.56 16.42
N ILE A 100 10.96 9.52 16.14
CA ILE A 100 10.38 9.24 14.83
C ILE A 100 9.61 10.48 14.38
N ASP A 101 9.88 10.94 13.17
CA ASP A 101 9.27 12.14 12.60
C ASP A 101 7.95 11.84 11.89
N VAL A 102 7.85 10.69 11.25
CA VAL A 102 6.62 10.23 10.58
C VAL A 102 6.53 8.70 10.62
N LEU A 103 5.32 8.20 10.78
CA LEU A 103 5.01 6.77 10.76
C LEU A 103 4.17 6.41 9.53
N VAL A 104 4.52 5.32 8.85
CA VAL A 104 3.82 4.83 7.67
C VAL A 104 3.37 3.39 7.92
N PRO A 105 2.07 3.14 8.10
CA PRO A 105 1.55 1.77 8.17
C PRO A 105 1.34 1.17 6.78
N ARG A 106 1.62 -0.12 6.62
CA ARG A 106 1.36 -0.89 5.40
C ARG A 106 0.81 -2.27 5.74
N GLY A 107 -0.48 -2.48 5.53
CA GLY A 107 -1.14 -3.75 5.83
C GLY A 107 -2.64 -3.67 5.66
N GLY A 108 -3.36 -4.58 6.31
CA GLY A 108 -4.82 -4.60 6.31
C GLY A 108 -5.42 -3.43 7.09
N ALA A 109 -6.71 -3.17 6.85
CA ALA A 109 -7.45 -2.05 7.46
C ALA A 109 -7.35 -2.01 9.00
N GLY A 110 -7.32 -3.19 9.64
CA GLY A 110 -7.19 -3.28 11.10
C GLY A 110 -5.85 -2.75 11.62
N LEU A 111 -4.73 -3.07 10.93
CA LEU A 111 -3.42 -2.53 11.29
C LEU A 111 -3.37 -1.02 11.07
N ILE A 112 -3.82 -0.55 9.91
CA ILE A 112 -3.82 0.88 9.58
C ILE A 112 -4.62 1.66 10.62
N ARG A 113 -5.84 1.22 10.92
CA ARG A 113 -6.70 1.85 11.94
C ARG A 113 -6.03 1.89 13.31
N ALA A 114 -5.44 0.76 13.76
CA ALA A 114 -4.76 0.71 15.04
C ALA A 114 -3.59 1.69 15.13
N VAL A 115 -2.81 1.83 14.05
CA VAL A 115 -1.71 2.80 14.00
C VAL A 115 -2.23 4.23 14.05
N VAL A 116 -3.26 4.56 13.26
CA VAL A 116 -3.85 5.91 13.23
C VAL A 116 -4.42 6.32 14.60
N GLU A 117 -5.17 5.40 15.24
CA GLU A 117 -5.82 5.68 16.52
C GLU A 117 -4.86 5.75 17.71
N GLN A 118 -3.75 4.99 17.70
CA GLN A 118 -2.87 4.83 18.85
C GLN A 118 -1.56 5.61 18.76
N SER A 119 -1.24 6.16 17.57
CA SER A 119 0.02 6.86 17.36
C SER A 119 -0.01 8.28 17.93
N SER A 120 1.08 8.65 18.62
CA SER A 120 1.39 10.05 18.95
C SER A 120 2.37 10.67 17.95
N VAL A 121 2.94 9.87 17.05
CA VAL A 121 3.76 10.29 15.92
C VAL A 121 2.84 10.61 14.74
N PRO A 122 3.10 11.64 13.93
CA PRO A 122 2.34 11.89 12.70
C PRO A 122 2.31 10.65 11.78
N VAL A 123 1.13 10.32 11.24
CA VAL A 123 0.93 9.13 10.40
C VAL A 123 0.61 9.54 8.97
N ILE A 124 1.28 8.89 8.01
CA ILE A 124 0.87 8.91 6.60
C ILE A 124 0.24 7.56 6.30
N GLU A 125 -1.07 7.54 6.19
CA GLU A 125 -1.82 6.31 5.94
C GLU A 125 -2.33 6.22 4.50
N THR A 126 -2.62 4.98 4.07
CA THR A 126 -3.40 4.68 2.88
C THR A 126 -4.74 4.11 3.32
N GLY A 127 -5.84 4.54 2.71
CA GLY A 127 -7.14 3.90 2.92
C GLY A 127 -7.19 2.48 2.34
N SER A 128 -8.24 1.73 2.70
CA SER A 128 -8.59 0.51 1.98
C SER A 128 -9.17 0.89 0.61
N GLY A 129 -8.65 0.28 -0.46
CA GLY A 129 -9.19 0.43 -1.80
C GLY A 129 -10.23 -0.66 -2.09
N ASN A 130 -11.25 -0.33 -2.88
CA ASN A 130 -12.13 -1.28 -3.54
C ASN A 130 -11.91 -1.12 -5.05
N CYS A 131 -11.46 -2.19 -5.70
CA CYS A 131 -11.10 -2.13 -7.13
C CYS A 131 -12.34 -2.30 -8.00
N HIS A 132 -12.67 -1.25 -8.74
CA HIS A 132 -13.82 -1.21 -9.63
C HIS A 132 -13.42 -1.44 -11.08
N ILE A 133 -14.23 -2.19 -11.81
CA ILE A 133 -14.23 -2.24 -13.27
C ILE A 133 -15.53 -1.61 -13.73
N TYR A 134 -15.46 -0.62 -14.60
CA TYR A 134 -16.60 -0.06 -15.27
C TYR A 134 -16.57 -0.45 -16.76
N VAL A 135 -17.68 -1.04 -17.22
CA VAL A 135 -17.87 -1.38 -18.64
C VAL A 135 -18.87 -0.40 -19.25
N ASP A 136 -18.36 0.48 -20.09
CA ASP A 136 -19.13 1.48 -20.81
C ASP A 136 -19.95 0.89 -21.94
N ALA A 137 -21.00 1.60 -22.40
CA ALA A 137 -21.83 1.20 -23.53
C ALA A 137 -21.05 0.98 -24.83
N SER A 138 -19.93 1.68 -25.00
CA SER A 138 -19.06 1.58 -26.17
C SER A 138 -18.02 0.46 -26.10
N ALA A 139 -17.98 -0.31 -24.99
CA ALA A 139 -16.98 -1.34 -24.79
C ALA A 139 -17.16 -2.52 -25.77
N ASP A 140 -16.03 -3.10 -26.16
CA ASP A 140 -16.01 -4.39 -26.84
C ASP A 140 -16.30 -5.52 -25.84
N LEU A 141 -17.46 -6.14 -25.96
CA LEU A 141 -17.93 -7.15 -25.01
C LEU A 141 -17.12 -8.46 -25.09
N GLU A 142 -16.56 -8.80 -26.27
CA GLU A 142 -15.72 -10.00 -26.44
C GLU A 142 -14.44 -9.87 -25.64
N SER A 143 -13.84 -8.67 -25.59
CA SER A 143 -12.65 -8.37 -24.79
C SER A 143 -12.97 -8.13 -23.32
N ALA A 144 -14.15 -7.60 -22.99
CA ALA A 144 -14.53 -7.25 -21.63
C ALA A 144 -14.63 -8.49 -20.70
N VAL A 145 -15.27 -9.57 -21.18
CA VAL A 145 -15.48 -10.78 -20.37
C VAL A 145 -14.16 -11.39 -19.89
N PRO A 146 -13.19 -11.74 -20.77
CA PRO A 146 -11.92 -12.32 -20.30
C PRO A 146 -11.11 -11.33 -19.42
N LEU A 147 -11.20 -10.03 -19.66
CA LEU A 147 -10.55 -9.02 -18.83
C LEU A 147 -11.12 -9.02 -17.42
N ILE A 148 -12.44 -9.02 -17.25
CA ILE A 148 -13.12 -9.05 -15.94
C ILE A 148 -12.74 -10.33 -15.19
N VAL A 149 -12.82 -11.47 -15.87
CA VAL A 149 -12.47 -12.78 -15.31
C VAL A 149 -11.02 -12.80 -14.86
N ASN A 150 -10.09 -12.36 -15.68
CA ASN A 150 -8.67 -12.29 -15.32
C ASN A 150 -8.43 -11.35 -14.14
N ALA A 151 -9.02 -10.17 -14.13
CA ALA A 151 -8.86 -9.19 -13.05
C ALA A 151 -9.36 -9.71 -11.70
N LYS A 152 -10.38 -10.58 -11.70
CA LYS A 152 -10.91 -11.20 -10.48
C LYS A 152 -10.15 -12.45 -10.07
N THR A 153 -9.80 -13.33 -11.00
CA THR A 153 -9.44 -14.73 -10.69
C THR A 153 -7.95 -15.05 -10.82
N GLN A 154 -7.15 -14.22 -11.51
CA GLN A 154 -5.73 -14.48 -11.69
C GLN A 154 -4.98 -14.58 -10.34
N ARG A 155 -5.27 -13.67 -9.42
CA ARG A 155 -4.67 -13.64 -8.09
C ARG A 155 -5.56 -12.90 -7.09
N VAL A 156 -6.46 -13.61 -6.45
CA VAL A 156 -7.49 -13.03 -5.58
C VAL A 156 -6.97 -12.34 -4.32
N GLY A 157 -5.77 -12.72 -3.86
CA GLY A 157 -5.18 -12.18 -2.62
C GLY A 157 -4.40 -10.89 -2.78
N VAL A 158 -4.42 -10.23 -3.95
CA VAL A 158 -3.74 -8.94 -4.16
C VAL A 158 -4.71 -7.77 -4.03
N CYS A 159 -4.17 -6.61 -3.63
CA CYS A 159 -4.95 -5.41 -3.37
C CYS A 159 -5.58 -4.76 -4.63
N ASN A 160 -5.21 -5.21 -5.83
CA ASN A 160 -5.74 -4.75 -7.11
C ASN A 160 -6.58 -5.81 -7.83
N ALA A 161 -6.95 -6.91 -7.17
CA ALA A 161 -7.96 -7.81 -7.70
C ALA A 161 -9.32 -7.10 -7.77
N ALA A 162 -10.09 -7.34 -8.83
CA ALA A 162 -11.40 -6.72 -8.98
C ALA A 162 -12.38 -7.16 -7.88
N GLU A 163 -13.11 -6.21 -7.32
CA GLU A 163 -14.08 -6.42 -6.24
C GLU A 163 -15.48 -5.98 -6.65
N THR A 164 -15.57 -4.92 -7.46
CA THR A 164 -16.84 -4.38 -7.92
C THR A 164 -16.84 -4.28 -9.45
N LEU A 165 -17.92 -4.75 -10.06
CA LEU A 165 -18.21 -4.56 -11.48
C LEU A 165 -19.37 -3.60 -11.64
N LEU A 166 -19.15 -2.53 -12.41
CA LEU A 166 -20.16 -1.56 -12.82
C LEU A 166 -20.37 -1.71 -14.31
N VAL A 167 -21.63 -1.83 -14.73
CA VAL A 167 -22.00 -2.04 -16.14
C VAL A 167 -22.94 -0.94 -16.58
N HIS A 168 -22.68 -0.35 -17.77
CA HIS A 168 -23.62 0.60 -18.37
C HIS A 168 -24.96 -0.10 -18.66
N ARG A 169 -26.07 0.55 -18.33
CA ARG A 169 -27.42 -0.02 -18.42
C ARG A 169 -27.72 -0.62 -19.78
N ASP A 170 -27.35 0.06 -20.88
CA ASP A 170 -27.70 -0.32 -22.25
C ASP A 170 -27.03 -1.62 -22.73
N ILE A 171 -26.07 -2.13 -21.99
CA ILE A 171 -25.35 -3.37 -22.32
C ILE A 171 -25.48 -4.44 -21.24
N ALA A 172 -26.18 -4.16 -20.14
CA ALA A 172 -26.29 -5.08 -19.00
C ALA A 172 -26.85 -6.44 -19.41
N ASP A 173 -27.98 -6.47 -20.10
CA ASP A 173 -28.66 -7.70 -20.56
C ASP A 173 -27.80 -8.56 -21.49
N ARG A 174 -26.80 -7.97 -22.14
CA ARG A 174 -25.89 -8.67 -23.06
C ARG A 174 -24.62 -9.12 -22.40
N LEU A 175 -24.09 -8.34 -21.45
CA LEU A 175 -22.81 -8.60 -20.81
C LEU A 175 -22.95 -9.47 -19.55
N LEU A 176 -23.91 -9.19 -18.70
CA LEU A 176 -24.02 -9.82 -17.38
C LEU A 176 -24.15 -11.34 -17.42
N PRO A 177 -25.00 -11.93 -18.30
CA PRO A 177 -25.11 -13.39 -18.38
C PRO A 177 -23.79 -14.08 -18.71
N ALA A 178 -23.02 -13.50 -19.65
CA ALA A 178 -21.73 -14.06 -20.08
C ALA A 178 -20.66 -13.94 -18.97
N VAL A 179 -20.61 -12.79 -18.29
CA VAL A 179 -19.69 -12.56 -17.16
C VAL A 179 -20.04 -13.45 -15.97
N ALA A 180 -21.33 -13.56 -15.64
CA ALA A 180 -21.80 -14.39 -14.53
C ALA A 180 -21.43 -15.86 -14.76
N ALA A 181 -21.74 -16.41 -15.92
CA ALA A 181 -21.38 -17.79 -16.27
C ALA A 181 -19.86 -18.02 -16.18
N ALA A 182 -19.04 -17.12 -16.73
CA ALA A 182 -17.59 -17.25 -16.73
C ALA A 182 -16.95 -17.11 -15.33
N LEU A 183 -17.57 -16.38 -14.42
CA LEU A 183 -17.14 -16.23 -13.02
C LEU A 183 -17.61 -17.42 -12.17
N TRP A 184 -18.84 -17.92 -12.37
CA TRP A 184 -19.34 -19.13 -11.68
C TRP A 184 -18.51 -20.38 -12.02
N ASP A 185 -18.08 -20.53 -13.27
CA ASP A 185 -17.16 -21.60 -13.69
C ASP A 185 -15.81 -21.57 -12.93
N ARG A 186 -15.55 -20.51 -12.16
CA ARG A 186 -14.34 -20.32 -11.34
C ARG A 186 -14.65 -20.17 -9.86
N ASP A 187 -15.79 -20.67 -9.42
CA ASP A 187 -16.25 -20.64 -8.02
C ASP A 187 -16.33 -19.22 -7.42
N VAL A 188 -16.58 -18.20 -8.24
CA VAL A 188 -16.77 -16.81 -7.77
C VAL A 188 -18.23 -16.61 -7.40
N VAL A 189 -18.48 -16.23 -6.15
CA VAL A 189 -19.81 -15.82 -5.69
C VAL A 189 -20.03 -14.37 -6.08
N LEU A 190 -21.17 -14.09 -6.73
CA LEU A 190 -21.59 -12.76 -7.12
C LEU A 190 -22.66 -12.24 -6.15
N HIS A 191 -22.51 -10.99 -5.75
CA HIS A 191 -23.55 -10.23 -5.04
C HIS A 191 -24.01 -9.12 -5.98
N ALA A 192 -25.23 -9.20 -6.43
CA ALA A 192 -25.81 -8.30 -7.42
C ALA A 192 -26.87 -7.39 -6.78
N ASP A 193 -27.12 -6.26 -7.39
CA ASP A 193 -28.32 -5.45 -7.11
C ASP A 193 -29.54 -6.03 -7.87
N GLU A 194 -30.74 -5.53 -7.54
CA GLU A 194 -32.01 -6.01 -8.13
C GLU A 194 -32.02 -5.93 -9.67
N ALA A 195 -31.35 -4.92 -10.24
CA ALA A 195 -31.30 -4.74 -11.69
C ALA A 195 -30.37 -5.76 -12.37
N ALA A 196 -29.24 -6.06 -11.74
CA ALA A 196 -28.28 -7.03 -12.23
C ALA A 196 -28.74 -8.48 -12.01
N GLU A 197 -29.57 -8.75 -10.97
CA GLU A 197 -30.20 -10.05 -10.76
C GLU A 197 -31.27 -10.38 -11.82
N ALA A 198 -31.90 -9.34 -12.38
CA ALA A 198 -32.96 -9.48 -13.39
C ALA A 198 -32.43 -9.60 -14.84
N ALA A 199 -31.14 -9.29 -15.07
CA ALA A 199 -30.50 -9.35 -16.39
C ALA A 199 -29.85 -10.72 -16.64
#